data_3646507430a0046edbd5a4f67144bfe3
#
_entry.id   3646507430a0046edbd5a4f67144bfe3
#
_cell.length_a   1.000
_cell.length_b   1.000
_cell.length_c   1.000
_cell.angle_alpha   90.00
_cell.angle_beta   90.00
_cell.angle_gamma   90.00
#
_symmetry.space_group_name_H-M   'P 1'
#
loop_
_entity.id
_entity.type
_entity.pdbx_description
1 polymer ?
#
loop_
_entity_poly.entity_id
_entity_poly.type
_entity_poly.pdbx_seq_one_letter_code
_entity_poly.pdbx_strand_id
1 'polypeptide(L)'
;VLILSLGCENNQPDQFEKLLGDYDKSRIKFLVVQKVQGDEVEEGMKILHSLYDIASKDVRTECPLSKLRIGLKCGGSDGLSGITANPLVGEFSDFIVAQGGTSILTEVPEMFGAETILMNRCQNEDLFNQTVKLVNDFKEYFLSHGEPVGENPSPGNKAGGISTLEDKALGCTQKCGRAPVSGVLGYGDRLKTTGLNPVSYTHLTLPTNRE
;
A
#
# COMPACT_ATOMS: atom_id res chain seq x y z
N VAL A 1 -6.13 -18.77 4.84
CA VAL A 1 -5.02 -18.32 3.99
C VAL A 1 -4.06 -19.47 3.76
N LEU A 2 -3.62 -19.67 2.51
CA LEU A 2 -2.52 -20.55 2.18
C LEU A 2 -1.30 -19.70 1.81
N ILE A 3 -0.18 -19.92 2.49
CA ILE A 3 1.10 -19.28 2.21
C ILE A 3 1.98 -20.30 1.48
N LEU A 4 2.34 -19.98 0.23
CA LEU A 4 3.23 -20.80 -0.60
C LEU A 4 4.67 -20.32 -0.42
N SER A 5 5.57 -21.26 -0.19
CA SER A 5 6.99 -21.07 -0.13
C SER A 5 7.67 -22.03 -1.12
N LEU A 6 8.66 -21.56 -1.85
CA LEU A 6 9.44 -22.45 -2.72
C LEU A 6 10.30 -23.42 -1.89
N GLY A 7 10.92 -22.92 -0.81
CA GLY A 7 11.81 -23.67 0.06
C GLY A 7 13.29 -23.29 -0.04
N CYS A 8 13.65 -22.38 -0.97
CA CYS A 8 15.01 -21.87 -1.17
C CYS A 8 15.13 -20.34 -0.96
N GLU A 9 14.03 -19.65 -0.73
CA GLU A 9 13.99 -18.22 -0.40
C GLU A 9 14.40 -17.93 1.04
N ASN A 10 14.77 -16.68 1.32
CA ASN A 10 15.15 -16.26 2.68
C ASN A 10 13.95 -16.21 3.64
N ASN A 11 12.75 -15.89 3.13
CA ASN A 11 11.53 -15.80 3.92
C ASN A 11 10.87 -17.18 4.07
N GLN A 12 11.47 -18.04 4.90
CA GLN A 12 10.96 -19.38 5.15
C GLN A 12 9.72 -19.36 6.09
N PRO A 13 8.86 -20.40 6.04
CA PRO A 13 7.67 -20.50 6.89
C PRO A 13 7.91 -20.30 8.37
N ASP A 14 9.02 -20.79 8.91
CA ASP A 14 9.38 -20.66 10.34
C ASP A 14 9.61 -19.19 10.74
N GLN A 15 10.09 -18.35 9.82
CA GLN A 15 10.25 -16.92 10.06
C GLN A 15 8.89 -16.21 10.05
N PHE A 16 8.00 -16.60 9.12
CA PHE A 16 6.62 -16.11 9.11
C PHE A 16 5.88 -16.50 10.39
N GLU A 17 6.01 -17.73 10.85
CA GLU A 17 5.39 -18.17 12.09
C GLU A 17 5.84 -17.36 13.30
N LYS A 18 7.15 -17.03 13.39
CA LYS A 18 7.68 -16.15 14.43
C LYS A 18 7.09 -14.75 14.40
N LEU A 19 6.88 -14.19 13.20
CA LEU A 19 6.29 -12.86 13.03
C LEU A 19 4.79 -12.84 13.31
N LEU A 20 4.08 -13.91 12.97
CA LEU A 20 2.65 -14.06 13.24
C LEU A 20 2.36 -14.20 14.75
N GLY A 21 3.31 -14.78 15.50
CA GLY A 21 3.12 -15.07 16.91
C GLY A 21 2.05 -16.13 17.14
N ASP A 22 1.10 -15.85 18.03
CA ASP A 22 -0.06 -16.74 18.24
C ASP A 22 -1.11 -16.49 17.15
N TYR A 23 -1.37 -17.51 16.32
CA TYR A 23 -2.30 -17.43 15.20
C TYR A 23 -3.12 -18.72 15.06
N ASP A 24 -4.28 -18.62 14.41
CA ASP A 24 -5.15 -19.75 14.15
C ASP A 24 -4.57 -20.65 13.04
N LYS A 25 -3.92 -21.74 13.46
CA LYS A 25 -3.32 -22.74 12.57
C LYS A 25 -4.36 -23.50 11.72
N SER A 26 -5.63 -23.44 12.04
CA SER A 26 -6.69 -24.02 11.20
C SER A 26 -6.96 -23.13 9.96
N ARG A 27 -6.74 -21.80 10.07
CA ARG A 27 -7.05 -20.80 9.04
C ARG A 27 -5.85 -20.28 8.26
N ILE A 28 -4.63 -20.51 8.79
CA ILE A 28 -3.39 -20.17 8.11
C ILE A 28 -2.57 -21.46 7.95
N LYS A 29 -2.28 -21.80 6.71
CA LYS A 29 -1.52 -22.99 6.33
C LYS A 29 -0.31 -22.59 5.49
N PHE A 30 0.74 -23.39 5.59
CA PHE A 30 1.94 -23.22 4.77
C PHE A 30 2.14 -24.45 3.89
N LEU A 31 2.60 -24.23 2.66
CA LEU A 31 3.05 -25.27 1.75
C LEU A 31 4.43 -24.92 1.22
N VAL A 32 5.40 -25.78 1.46
CA VAL A 32 6.75 -25.65 0.90
C VAL A 32 6.83 -26.54 -0.33
N VAL A 33 6.83 -25.96 -1.52
CA VAL A 33 6.72 -26.65 -2.81
C VAL A 33 7.81 -27.73 -2.95
N GLN A 34 9.06 -27.40 -2.69
CA GLN A 34 10.20 -28.36 -2.81
C GLN A 34 10.17 -29.53 -1.81
N LYS A 35 9.29 -29.49 -0.79
CA LYS A 35 9.12 -30.58 0.18
C LYS A 35 7.95 -31.48 -0.16
N VAL A 36 7.16 -31.14 -1.17
CA VAL A 36 6.02 -31.96 -1.60
C VAL A 36 6.53 -33.21 -2.31
N GLN A 37 6.02 -34.37 -1.90
CA GLN A 37 6.28 -35.65 -2.57
C GLN A 37 5.10 -35.92 -3.51
N GLY A 38 5.24 -35.57 -4.77
CA GLY A 38 4.18 -35.72 -5.79
C GLY A 38 3.83 -34.40 -6.46
N ASP A 39 2.55 -34.22 -6.80
CA ASP A 39 2.05 -33.02 -7.46
C ASP A 39 1.75 -31.92 -6.43
N GLU A 40 2.47 -30.83 -6.51
CA GLU A 40 2.34 -29.68 -5.61
C GLU A 40 0.99 -28.93 -5.78
N VAL A 41 0.41 -28.98 -6.97
CA VAL A 41 -0.92 -28.38 -7.24
C VAL A 41 -2.00 -29.21 -6.54
N GLU A 42 -1.92 -30.54 -6.65
CA GLU A 42 -2.87 -31.42 -5.97
C GLU A 42 -2.81 -31.24 -4.44
N GLU A 43 -1.60 -31.17 -3.88
CA GLU A 43 -1.43 -30.96 -2.44
C GLU A 43 -1.92 -29.56 -2.02
N GLY A 44 -1.64 -28.53 -2.79
CA GLY A 44 -2.16 -27.20 -2.59
C GLY A 44 -3.68 -27.14 -2.61
N MET A 45 -4.31 -27.86 -3.55
CA MET A 45 -5.77 -27.94 -3.64
C MET A 45 -6.39 -28.66 -2.44
N LYS A 46 -5.77 -29.71 -1.90
CA LYS A 46 -6.24 -30.37 -0.67
C LYS A 46 -6.26 -29.38 0.51
N ILE A 47 -5.20 -28.60 0.64
CA ILE A 47 -5.13 -27.57 1.70
C ILE A 47 -6.20 -26.50 1.48
N LEU A 48 -6.38 -26.01 0.24
CA LEU A 48 -7.41 -25.01 -0.07
C LEU A 48 -8.82 -25.52 0.22
N HIS A 49 -9.15 -26.78 -0.11
CA HIS A 49 -10.43 -27.37 0.24
C HIS A 49 -10.65 -27.41 1.76
N SER A 50 -9.62 -27.80 2.53
CA SER A 50 -9.73 -27.81 3.99
C SER A 50 -9.96 -26.40 4.59
N LEU A 51 -9.34 -25.38 4.01
CA LEU A 51 -9.53 -23.98 4.38
C LEU A 51 -10.92 -23.47 3.97
N TYR A 52 -11.42 -23.89 2.80
CA TYR A 52 -12.75 -23.57 2.32
C TYR A 52 -13.84 -24.16 3.23
N ASP A 53 -13.69 -25.41 3.69
CA ASP A 53 -14.64 -26.08 4.58
C ASP A 53 -14.80 -25.34 5.91
N ILE A 54 -13.76 -24.65 6.36
CA ILE A 54 -13.80 -23.79 7.54
C ILE A 54 -14.44 -22.45 7.20
N ALA A 55 -13.95 -21.78 6.15
CA ALA A 55 -14.37 -20.44 5.77
C ALA A 55 -15.82 -20.39 5.29
N SER A 56 -16.34 -21.47 4.68
CA SER A 56 -17.72 -21.56 4.22
C SER A 56 -18.76 -21.53 5.35
N LYS A 57 -18.32 -21.79 6.58
CA LYS A 57 -19.16 -21.73 7.78
C LYS A 57 -19.18 -20.34 8.43
N ASP A 58 -18.33 -19.42 7.95
CA ASP A 58 -18.30 -18.06 8.47
C ASP A 58 -19.58 -17.31 8.08
N VAL A 59 -20.16 -16.65 9.05
CA VAL A 59 -21.35 -15.81 8.84
C VAL A 59 -20.91 -14.35 8.81
N ARG A 60 -21.33 -13.64 7.77
CA ARG A 60 -21.09 -12.20 7.68
C ARG A 60 -21.88 -11.45 8.73
N THR A 61 -21.23 -10.54 9.42
CA THR A 61 -21.85 -9.64 10.39
C THR A 61 -21.72 -8.20 9.91
N GLU A 62 -22.63 -7.35 10.36
CA GLU A 62 -22.52 -5.92 10.08
C GLU A 62 -21.25 -5.35 10.69
N CYS A 63 -20.59 -4.48 9.92
CA CYS A 63 -19.37 -3.81 10.32
C CYS A 63 -19.43 -2.35 9.86
N PRO A 64 -19.22 -1.36 10.75
CA PRO A 64 -19.25 0.04 10.36
C PRO A 64 -18.11 0.36 9.42
N LEU A 65 -18.36 1.26 8.43
CA LEU A 65 -17.36 1.72 7.48
C LEU A 65 -16.14 2.39 8.15
N SER A 66 -16.30 2.88 9.38
CA SER A 66 -15.21 3.43 10.18
C SER A 66 -14.08 2.42 10.49
N LYS A 67 -14.34 1.13 10.34
CA LYS A 67 -13.29 0.09 10.45
C LYS A 67 -12.54 -0.17 9.15
N LEU A 68 -13.05 0.35 8.03
CA LEU A 68 -12.42 0.14 6.72
C LEU A 68 -11.14 0.96 6.60
N ARG A 69 -10.09 0.31 6.13
CA ARG A 69 -8.79 0.92 5.84
C ARG A 69 -8.42 0.59 4.41
N ILE A 70 -8.08 1.61 3.64
CA ILE A 70 -7.69 1.47 2.23
C ILE A 70 -6.31 2.05 2.01
N GLY A 71 -5.49 1.34 1.24
CA GLY A 71 -4.23 1.85 0.73
C GLY A 71 -4.41 2.41 -0.69
N LEU A 72 -3.83 3.57 -0.93
CA LEU A 72 -3.89 4.29 -2.20
C LEU A 72 -2.52 4.24 -2.87
N LYS A 73 -2.48 3.74 -4.10
CA LYS A 73 -1.23 3.61 -4.85
C LYS A 73 -1.50 3.67 -6.36
N CYS A 74 -0.48 3.98 -7.16
CA CYS A 74 -0.61 3.88 -8.60
C CYS A 74 -0.43 2.44 -9.09
N GLY A 75 -1.13 2.09 -10.17
CA GLY A 75 -0.91 0.83 -10.88
C GLY A 75 0.00 0.99 -12.09
N GLY A 76 -0.14 2.08 -12.82
CA GLY A 76 0.59 2.49 -14.00
C GLY A 76 -0.09 3.73 -14.53
N SER A 77 0.50 4.90 -14.26
CA SER A 77 -0.10 6.17 -14.65
C SER A 77 0.21 6.51 -16.11
N ASP A 78 -0.76 7.10 -16.78
CA ASP A 78 -0.65 7.72 -18.10
C ASP A 78 -1.11 9.18 -18.06
N GLY A 79 -1.03 9.90 -19.17
CA GLY A 79 -1.41 11.32 -19.24
C GLY A 79 -2.88 11.61 -18.93
N LEU A 80 -3.77 10.59 -18.97
CA LEU A 80 -5.19 10.74 -18.64
C LEU A 80 -5.50 10.39 -17.18
N SER A 81 -4.62 9.71 -16.49
CA SER A 81 -4.82 9.26 -15.09
C SER A 81 -5.10 10.43 -14.15
N GLY A 82 -4.46 11.59 -14.38
CA GLY A 82 -4.63 12.81 -13.57
C GLY A 82 -6.01 13.45 -13.68
N ILE A 83 -6.75 13.19 -14.75
CA ILE A 83 -8.10 13.73 -14.98
C ILE A 83 -9.22 12.69 -14.91
N THR A 84 -8.87 11.43 -14.72
CA THR A 84 -9.84 10.30 -14.64
C THR A 84 -9.67 9.50 -13.35
N ALA A 85 -8.76 8.52 -13.36
CA ALA A 85 -8.62 7.55 -12.29
C ALA A 85 -8.20 8.19 -10.95
N ASN A 86 -7.25 9.12 -10.95
CA ASN A 86 -6.75 9.71 -9.72
C ASN A 86 -7.80 10.57 -8.99
N PRO A 87 -8.56 11.47 -9.66
CA PRO A 87 -9.69 12.15 -9.03
C PRO A 87 -10.77 11.21 -8.52
N LEU A 88 -11.10 10.14 -9.27
CA LEU A 88 -12.08 9.15 -8.83
C LEU A 88 -11.63 8.44 -7.53
N VAL A 89 -10.37 8.04 -7.46
CA VAL A 89 -9.78 7.45 -6.25
C VAL A 89 -9.81 8.47 -5.10
N GLY A 90 -9.58 9.75 -5.40
CA GLY A 90 -9.67 10.84 -4.43
C GLY A 90 -11.08 11.02 -3.85
N GLU A 91 -12.11 11.04 -4.67
CA GLU A 91 -13.51 11.10 -4.21
C GLU A 91 -13.87 9.85 -3.38
N PHE A 92 -13.38 8.67 -3.78
CA PHE A 92 -13.56 7.47 -2.97
C PHE A 92 -12.83 7.55 -1.62
N SER A 93 -11.62 8.10 -1.60
CA SER A 93 -10.88 8.35 -0.37
C SER A 93 -11.65 9.27 0.57
N ASP A 94 -12.17 10.39 0.04
CA ASP A 94 -12.98 11.34 0.80
C ASP A 94 -14.25 10.70 1.36
N PHE A 95 -14.93 9.87 0.56
CA PHE A 95 -16.09 9.11 1.02
C PHE A 95 -15.75 8.21 2.22
N ILE A 96 -14.65 7.44 2.14
CA ILE A 96 -14.22 6.56 3.23
C ILE A 96 -13.88 7.35 4.49
N VAL A 97 -13.13 8.45 4.34
CA VAL A 97 -12.76 9.32 5.48
C VAL A 97 -14.00 9.96 6.11
N ALA A 98 -14.97 10.41 5.32
CA ALA A 98 -16.22 10.98 5.80
C ALA A 98 -17.06 9.99 6.63
N GLN A 99 -16.92 8.68 6.38
CA GLN A 99 -17.55 7.62 7.17
C GLN A 99 -16.72 7.21 8.41
N GLY A 100 -15.66 7.95 8.73
CA GLY A 100 -14.75 7.66 9.83
C GLY A 100 -13.72 6.56 9.54
N GLY A 101 -13.65 6.07 8.29
CA GLY A 101 -12.65 5.11 7.84
C GLY A 101 -11.28 5.74 7.65
N THR A 102 -10.36 4.98 7.09
CA THR A 102 -8.97 5.41 6.94
C THR A 102 -8.49 5.22 5.51
N SER A 103 -7.88 6.27 4.95
CA SER A 103 -7.14 6.25 3.70
C SER A 103 -5.65 6.41 3.98
N ILE A 104 -4.84 5.58 3.36
CA ILE A 104 -3.38 5.57 3.51
C ILE A 104 -2.79 5.90 2.14
N LEU A 105 -2.16 7.07 2.02
CA LEU A 105 -1.49 7.49 0.79
C LEU A 105 -0.03 7.03 0.83
N THR A 106 0.36 6.23 -0.14
CA THR A 106 1.73 5.73 -0.31
C THR A 106 2.47 6.50 -1.40
N GLU A 107 3.66 6.03 -1.76
CA GLU A 107 4.44 6.52 -2.91
C GLU A 107 4.98 7.94 -2.71
N VAL A 108 5.63 8.18 -1.57
CA VAL A 108 6.23 9.49 -1.24
C VAL A 108 7.11 10.05 -2.38
N PRO A 109 7.95 9.26 -3.08
CA PRO A 109 8.72 9.77 -4.22
C PRO A 109 7.87 10.36 -5.35
N GLU A 110 6.63 9.90 -5.47
CA GLU A 110 5.70 10.41 -6.48
C GLU A 110 4.95 11.67 -6.05
N MET A 111 5.21 12.18 -4.84
CA MET A 111 4.62 13.42 -4.32
C MET A 111 5.56 14.64 -4.49
N PHE A 112 6.82 14.40 -4.86
CA PHE A 112 7.82 15.47 -4.98
C PHE A 112 7.40 16.48 -6.03
N GLY A 113 7.31 17.75 -5.61
CA GLY A 113 6.78 18.86 -6.41
C GLY A 113 5.31 19.19 -6.15
N ALA A 114 4.54 18.30 -5.50
CA ALA A 114 3.15 18.53 -5.11
C ALA A 114 2.90 18.38 -3.60
N GLU A 115 3.95 18.23 -2.81
CA GLU A 115 3.90 18.01 -1.37
C GLU A 115 3.17 19.12 -0.60
N THR A 116 3.19 20.35 -1.10
CA THR A 116 2.48 21.50 -0.50
C THR A 116 0.96 21.29 -0.42
N ILE A 117 0.41 20.49 -1.34
CA ILE A 117 -1.03 20.14 -1.32
C ILE A 117 -1.39 19.36 -0.04
N LEU A 118 -0.52 18.44 0.39
CA LEU A 118 -0.70 17.71 1.64
C LEU A 118 -0.39 18.59 2.87
N MET A 119 0.71 19.32 2.82
CA MET A 119 1.15 20.22 3.89
C MET A 119 0.07 21.22 4.28
N ASN A 120 -0.58 21.84 3.28
CA ASN A 120 -1.65 22.83 3.50
C ASN A 120 -2.94 22.23 4.08
N ARG A 121 -3.06 20.91 4.13
CA ARG A 121 -4.22 20.18 4.65
C ARG A 121 -3.96 19.51 6.00
N CYS A 122 -2.79 19.71 6.58
CA CYS A 122 -2.48 19.20 7.92
C CYS A 122 -3.35 19.88 8.97
N GLN A 123 -3.92 19.10 9.89
CA GLN A 123 -4.83 19.58 10.93
C GLN A 123 -4.16 20.48 11.96
N ASN A 124 -2.85 20.40 12.10
CA ASN A 124 -2.05 21.19 13.04
C ASN A 124 -0.59 21.29 12.58
N GLU A 125 0.17 22.14 13.28
CA GLU A 125 1.59 22.38 12.98
C GLU A 125 2.46 21.14 13.16
N ASP A 126 2.17 20.28 14.12
CA ASP A 126 2.92 19.05 14.34
C ASP A 126 2.80 18.10 13.16
N LEU A 127 1.59 17.87 12.63
CA LEU A 127 1.36 17.09 11.42
C LEU A 127 1.98 17.71 10.17
N PHE A 128 1.98 19.05 10.10
CA PHE A 128 2.69 19.76 9.03
C PHE A 128 4.18 19.44 9.08
N ASN A 129 4.82 19.59 10.23
CA ASN A 129 6.24 19.31 10.41
C ASN A 129 6.57 17.82 10.14
N GLN A 130 5.72 16.90 10.57
CA GLN A 130 5.86 15.48 10.26
C GLN A 130 5.75 15.19 8.76
N THR A 131 4.85 15.88 8.04
CA THR A 131 4.69 15.72 6.58
C THR A 131 5.92 16.27 5.84
N VAL A 132 6.43 17.44 6.26
CA VAL A 132 7.70 17.99 5.74
C VAL A 132 8.85 17.00 5.95
N LYS A 133 8.95 16.47 7.17
CA LYS A 133 9.98 15.49 7.51
C LYS A 133 9.85 14.21 6.67
N LEU A 134 8.64 13.67 6.51
CA LEU A 134 8.36 12.49 5.69
C LEU A 134 8.93 12.63 4.27
N VAL A 135 8.68 13.77 3.65
CA VAL A 135 9.12 14.04 2.27
C VAL A 135 10.64 14.22 2.21
N ASN A 136 11.21 14.98 3.14
CA ASN A 136 12.65 15.28 3.15
C ASN A 136 13.48 14.03 3.49
N ASP A 137 13.07 13.24 4.49
CA ASP A 137 13.75 11.99 4.82
C ASP A 137 13.82 11.05 3.61
N PHE A 138 12.76 11.04 2.78
CA PHE A 138 12.74 10.19 1.60
C PHE A 138 13.67 10.73 0.49
N LYS A 139 13.77 12.08 0.33
CA LYS A 139 14.77 12.70 -0.57
C LYS A 139 16.19 12.37 -0.12
N GLU A 140 16.46 12.47 1.18
CA GLU A 140 17.77 12.12 1.76
C GLU A 140 18.09 10.62 1.59
N TYR A 141 17.08 9.76 1.71
CA TYR A 141 17.24 8.33 1.44
C TYR A 141 17.75 8.06 0.02
N PHE A 142 17.16 8.69 -1.01
CA PHE A 142 17.67 8.59 -2.40
C PHE A 142 19.12 9.07 -2.50
N LEU A 143 19.39 10.27 -1.99
CA LEU A 143 20.74 10.86 -2.06
C LEU A 143 21.80 10.00 -1.36
N SER A 144 21.45 9.40 -0.22
CA SER A 144 22.35 8.51 0.52
C SER A 144 22.73 7.23 -0.24
N HIS A 145 21.90 6.84 -1.21
CA HIS A 145 22.15 5.70 -2.10
C HIS A 145 22.74 6.10 -3.46
N GLY A 146 23.04 7.38 -3.65
CA GLY A 146 23.57 7.91 -4.91
C GLY A 146 22.53 8.02 -6.03
N GLU A 147 21.24 7.93 -5.68
CA GLU A 147 20.14 8.00 -6.63
C GLU A 147 19.60 9.43 -6.75
N PRO A 148 19.29 9.91 -7.97
CA PRO A 148 18.74 11.24 -8.18
C PRO A 148 17.28 11.32 -7.72
N VAL A 149 16.93 12.41 -7.04
CA VAL A 149 15.58 12.65 -6.51
C VAL A 149 14.54 12.91 -7.61
N GLY A 150 14.97 13.41 -8.77
CA GLY A 150 14.09 13.97 -9.81
C GLY A 150 13.83 13.06 -11.01
N GLU A 151 14.14 11.77 -10.97
CA GLU A 151 13.99 10.88 -12.15
C GLU A 151 12.57 10.35 -12.41
N ASN A 152 11.57 10.74 -11.62
CA ASN A 152 10.19 10.52 -12.00
C ASN A 152 9.76 11.50 -13.10
N PRO A 153 8.86 11.12 -14.00
CA PRO A 153 8.18 9.83 -14.19
C PRO A 153 9.07 8.74 -14.81
N SER A 154 8.69 7.48 -14.57
CA SER A 154 9.36 6.31 -15.15
C SER A 154 9.25 6.30 -16.69
N PRO A 155 10.10 5.54 -17.41
CA PRO A 155 10.00 5.43 -18.86
C PRO A 155 8.62 5.01 -19.37
N GLY A 156 7.94 4.10 -18.66
CA GLY A 156 6.57 3.68 -19.00
C GLY A 156 5.53 4.78 -18.80
N ASN A 157 5.67 5.60 -17.75
CA ASN A 157 4.80 6.76 -17.54
C ASN A 157 5.02 7.83 -18.62
N LYS A 158 6.28 8.06 -19.02
CA LYS A 158 6.62 8.98 -20.14
C LYS A 158 6.02 8.51 -21.45
N ALA A 159 6.13 7.22 -21.77
CA ALA A 159 5.50 6.63 -22.94
C ALA A 159 3.97 6.74 -22.89
N GLY A 160 3.38 6.70 -21.70
CA GLY A 160 1.96 6.93 -21.45
C GLY A 160 1.52 8.39 -21.48
N GLY A 161 2.42 9.35 -21.71
CA GLY A 161 2.09 10.77 -21.89
C GLY A 161 2.30 11.67 -20.67
N ILE A 162 2.87 11.17 -19.56
CA ILE A 162 3.27 12.01 -18.44
C ILE A 162 4.65 12.61 -18.73
N SER A 163 4.75 13.95 -18.77
CA SER A 163 5.94 14.62 -19.27
C SER A 163 6.91 15.08 -18.19
N THR A 164 6.41 15.47 -17.02
CA THR A 164 7.22 16.07 -15.95
C THR A 164 6.99 15.41 -14.59
N LEU A 165 7.91 15.68 -13.66
CA LEU A 165 7.80 15.26 -12.26
C LEU A 165 6.54 15.86 -11.61
N GLU A 166 6.27 17.13 -11.87
CA GLU A 166 5.13 17.87 -11.31
C GLU A 166 3.81 17.28 -11.82
N ASP A 167 3.72 16.95 -13.09
CA ASP A 167 2.55 16.31 -13.70
C ASP A 167 2.26 14.96 -13.00
N LYS A 168 3.30 14.14 -12.81
CA LYS A 168 3.21 12.89 -12.06
C LYS A 168 2.79 13.13 -10.61
N ALA A 169 3.42 14.08 -9.93
CA ALA A 169 3.21 14.36 -8.51
C ALA A 169 1.82 14.94 -8.22
N LEU A 170 1.32 15.83 -9.07
CA LEU A 170 -0.05 16.36 -8.98
C LEU A 170 -1.05 15.22 -9.14
N GLY A 171 -0.88 14.36 -10.13
CA GLY A 171 -1.74 13.20 -10.35
C GLY A 171 -1.72 12.23 -9.17
N CYS A 172 -0.55 11.92 -8.62
CA CYS A 172 -0.43 11.05 -7.46
C CYS A 172 -1.16 11.63 -6.24
N THR A 173 -0.93 12.91 -5.95
CA THR A 173 -1.51 13.58 -4.78
C THR A 173 -3.03 13.69 -4.84
N GLN A 174 -3.62 13.75 -6.04
CA GLN A 174 -5.09 13.77 -6.22
C GLN A 174 -5.79 12.52 -5.66
N LYS A 175 -5.10 11.36 -5.61
CA LYS A 175 -5.67 10.12 -5.04
C LYS A 175 -6.11 10.25 -3.58
N CYS A 176 -5.55 11.20 -2.85
CA CYS A 176 -5.91 11.43 -1.45
C CYS A 176 -7.12 12.35 -1.26
N GLY A 177 -7.80 12.76 -2.35
CA GLY A 177 -8.96 13.62 -2.29
C GLY A 177 -8.70 14.98 -1.63
N ARG A 178 -9.63 15.44 -0.81
CA ARG A 178 -9.60 16.74 -0.11
C ARG A 178 -9.56 16.63 1.41
N ALA A 179 -9.63 15.41 1.94
CA ALA A 179 -9.65 15.18 3.38
C ALA A 179 -8.39 15.77 4.06
N PRO A 180 -8.51 16.31 5.29
CA PRO A 180 -7.35 16.79 6.02
C PRO A 180 -6.42 15.64 6.42
N VAL A 181 -5.12 15.89 6.47
CA VAL A 181 -4.12 14.96 6.98
C VAL A 181 -4.29 14.80 8.48
N SER A 182 -4.61 13.58 8.92
CA SER A 182 -4.94 13.23 10.31
C SER A 182 -3.83 12.50 11.04
N GLY A 183 -2.84 11.99 10.31
CA GLY A 183 -1.67 11.32 10.85
C GLY A 183 -0.60 11.17 9.77
N VAL A 184 0.62 10.92 10.18
CA VAL A 184 1.77 10.64 9.30
C VAL A 184 2.44 9.37 9.83
N LEU A 185 2.81 8.47 8.93
CA LEU A 185 3.37 7.17 9.27
C LEU A 185 4.79 7.02 8.72
N GLY A 186 5.70 6.54 9.54
CA GLY A 186 6.99 6.04 9.11
C GLY A 186 6.88 4.66 8.46
N TYR A 187 7.99 4.19 7.90
CA TYR A 187 8.06 2.84 7.34
C TYR A 187 7.82 1.78 8.42
N GLY A 188 6.87 0.88 8.18
CA GLY A 188 6.54 -0.19 9.12
C GLY A 188 5.69 0.22 10.33
N ASP A 189 5.32 1.50 10.43
CA ASP A 189 4.48 1.98 11.53
C ASP A 189 3.08 1.37 11.49
N ARG A 190 2.55 1.10 12.68
CA ARG A 190 1.15 0.72 12.82
C ARG A 190 0.27 1.96 12.78
N LEU A 191 -0.81 1.86 12.02
CA LEU A 191 -1.83 2.90 11.95
C LEU A 191 -2.45 3.16 13.33
N LYS A 192 -2.43 4.44 13.76
CA LYS A 192 -2.92 4.89 15.08
C LYS A 192 -4.15 5.80 14.98
N THR A 193 -4.35 6.45 13.83
CA THR A 193 -5.41 7.44 13.61
C THR A 193 -6.30 7.03 12.46
N THR A 194 -7.58 7.41 12.49
CA THR A 194 -8.48 7.35 11.34
C THR A 194 -8.28 8.58 10.44
N GLY A 195 -8.88 8.57 9.26
CA GLY A 195 -8.77 9.66 8.29
C GLY A 195 -7.61 9.46 7.31
N LEU A 196 -7.11 10.55 6.73
CA LEU A 196 -6.03 10.50 5.73
C LEU A 196 -4.66 10.45 6.40
N ASN A 197 -3.87 9.43 6.06
CA ASN A 197 -2.53 9.21 6.58
C ASN A 197 -1.53 8.96 5.43
N PRO A 198 -0.66 9.91 5.06
CA PRO A 198 0.50 9.62 4.23
C PRO A 198 1.51 8.74 4.98
N VAL A 199 2.19 7.86 4.25
CA VAL A 199 3.13 6.90 4.82
C VAL A 199 4.44 6.86 4.03
N SER A 200 5.56 6.75 4.75
CA SER A 200 6.91 6.58 4.18
C SER A 200 7.05 5.20 3.53
N TYR A 201 6.40 5.02 2.38
CA TYR A 201 6.41 3.76 1.65
C TYR A 201 6.23 3.97 0.14
N THR A 202 6.92 3.19 -0.68
CA THR A 202 6.74 3.24 -2.13
C THR A 202 5.60 2.35 -2.59
N HIS A 203 5.47 1.15 -2.02
CA HIS A 203 4.51 0.14 -2.45
C HIS A 203 3.91 -0.61 -1.27
N LEU A 204 2.59 -0.68 -1.18
CA LEU A 204 1.84 -1.49 -0.21
C LEU A 204 1.58 -2.93 -0.68
N THR A 205 2.02 -3.29 -1.85
CA THR A 205 1.69 -4.59 -2.41
C THR A 205 2.84 -5.56 -2.31
N LEU A 206 2.48 -6.81 -2.07
CA LEU A 206 3.31 -7.94 -2.44
C LEU A 206 3.82 -7.73 -3.88
N PRO A 207 5.07 -8.10 -4.19
CA PRO A 207 5.58 -8.02 -5.54
C PRO A 207 4.64 -8.80 -6.46
N THR A 208 3.90 -8.07 -7.27
CA THR A 208 3.20 -8.66 -8.40
C THR A 208 4.20 -8.74 -9.52
N ASN A 209 4.57 -9.95 -9.92
CA ASN A 209 5.26 -10.12 -11.18
C ASN A 209 4.40 -9.49 -12.26
N ARG A 210 4.89 -8.41 -12.84
CA ARG A 210 4.40 -7.90 -14.11
C ARG A 210 5.35 -8.39 -15.16
N GLU A 211 4.94 -9.38 -15.90
CA GLU A 211 5.41 -9.59 -17.24
C GLU A 211 4.66 -8.66 -18.17
#